data_89b60ab8fa6941d7db5399cd43e27e4d
#
_entry.id   89b60ab8fa6941d7db5399cd43e27e4d
#
_cell.length_a   1.000
_cell.length_b   1.000
_cell.length_c   1.000
_cell.angle_alpha   90.00
_cell.angle_beta   90.00
_cell.angle_gamma   90.00
#
_symmetry.space_group_name_H-M   'P 1'
#
loop_
_entity.id
_entity.type
_entity.pdbx_description
1 polymer ?
#
loop_
_entity_poly.entity_id
_entity_poly.type
_entity_poly.pdbx_seq_one_letter_code
_entity_poly.pdbx_strand_id
1 'polypeptide(L)'
;MKAIVFDNELKLDKNYEKPVPAEGEALIRVTLAGICNTDFEITKGYMGYVGILGHEFVGIVEEVNGADQSWVGKRVVAEISYGCNDPECEWCAQKNYRHCPNRHTLGI
;
A
#
# COMPACT_ATOMS: atom_id res chain seq x y z
N MET A 1 -9.13 -9.19 9.28
CA MET A 1 -7.94 -9.87 8.69
C MET A 1 -6.77 -9.89 9.67
N LYS A 2 -5.67 -10.60 9.37
CA LYS A 2 -4.42 -10.49 10.14
C LYS A 2 -3.58 -9.34 9.61
N ALA A 3 -3.02 -8.52 10.49
CA ALA A 3 -2.12 -7.43 10.13
C ALA A 3 -0.96 -7.33 11.14
N ILE A 4 0.20 -6.95 10.66
CA ILE A 4 1.31 -6.50 11.51
C ILE A 4 1.18 -5.00 11.65
N VAL A 5 0.92 -4.54 12.86
CA VAL A 5 0.70 -3.12 13.18
C VAL A 5 1.85 -2.63 14.05
N PHE A 6 2.37 -1.46 13.72
CA PHE A 6 3.35 -0.76 14.53
C PHE A 6 2.74 0.52 15.12
N ASP A 7 2.79 0.62 16.44
CA ASP A 7 2.47 1.82 17.22
C ASP A 7 3.35 1.79 18.47
N ASN A 8 4.54 2.36 18.37
CA ASN A 8 5.64 2.27 19.34
C ASN A 8 6.12 0.83 19.63
N GLU A 9 5.31 -0.17 19.40
CA GLU A 9 5.64 -1.58 19.47
C GLU A 9 5.02 -2.35 18.31
N LEU A 10 5.63 -3.47 17.95
CA LEU A 10 5.15 -4.33 16.89
C LEU A 10 4.12 -5.31 17.42
N LYS A 11 2.93 -5.35 16.81
CA LYS A 11 1.82 -6.22 17.22
C LYS A 11 1.25 -7.01 16.05
N LEU A 12 0.92 -8.28 16.28
CA LEU A 12 0.08 -9.05 15.38
C LEU A 12 -1.39 -8.84 15.79
N ASP A 13 -2.11 -8.04 15.02
CA ASP A 13 -3.57 -7.96 15.13
C ASP A 13 -4.22 -9.03 14.25
N LYS A 14 -4.98 -9.94 14.89
CA LYS A 14 -5.67 -11.05 14.19
C LYS A 14 -7.05 -10.66 13.68
N ASN A 15 -7.59 -9.55 14.16
CA ASN A 15 -8.95 -9.09 13.88
C ASN A 15 -8.98 -7.69 13.25
N TYR A 16 -7.88 -7.27 12.65
CA TYR A 16 -7.80 -5.98 11.99
C TYR A 16 -8.90 -5.86 10.93
N GLU A 17 -9.51 -4.69 10.83
CA GLU A 17 -10.57 -4.43 9.86
C GLU A 17 -10.05 -4.59 8.44
N LYS A 18 -10.82 -5.29 7.59
CA LYS A 18 -10.47 -5.45 6.19
C LYS A 18 -10.70 -4.12 5.47
N PRO A 19 -9.72 -3.58 4.74
CA PRO A 19 -9.90 -2.32 4.02
C PRO A 19 -10.94 -2.45 2.91
N VAL A 20 -11.65 -1.37 2.66
CA VAL A 20 -12.55 -1.22 1.52
C VAL A 20 -11.87 -0.30 0.50
N PRO A 21 -11.71 -0.72 -0.75
CA PRO A 21 -11.04 0.09 -1.75
C PRO A 21 -11.86 1.34 -2.08
N ALA A 22 -11.23 2.50 -2.07
CA ALA A 22 -11.82 3.75 -2.56
C ALA A 22 -11.93 3.75 -4.09
N GLU A 23 -12.58 4.74 -4.66
CA GLU A 23 -12.70 4.88 -6.12
C GLU A 23 -11.31 4.93 -6.77
N GLY A 24 -11.10 4.09 -7.79
CA GLY A 24 -9.82 3.94 -8.48
C GLY A 24 -8.83 3.00 -7.79
N GLU A 25 -9.20 2.42 -6.65
CA GLU A 25 -8.36 1.48 -5.92
C GLU A 25 -8.76 0.02 -6.14
N ALA A 26 -7.84 -0.88 -5.82
CA ALA A 26 -8.05 -2.32 -5.83
C ALA A 26 -7.75 -2.94 -4.48
N LEU A 27 -8.56 -3.91 -4.08
CA LEU A 27 -8.28 -4.76 -2.94
C LEU A 27 -7.46 -5.97 -3.38
N ILE A 28 -6.33 -6.16 -2.75
CA ILE A 28 -5.39 -7.23 -3.10
C ILE A 28 -5.26 -8.21 -1.95
N ARG A 29 -5.53 -9.48 -2.22
CA ARG A 29 -5.25 -10.55 -1.28
C ARG A 29 -3.79 -10.95 -1.37
N VAL A 30 -3.02 -10.56 -0.38
CA VAL A 30 -1.58 -10.85 -0.29
C VAL A 30 -1.37 -12.37 -0.13
N THR A 31 -0.52 -12.93 -0.98
CA THR A 31 -0.16 -14.36 -0.96
C THR A 31 1.27 -14.61 -0.50
N LEU A 32 2.13 -13.62 -0.65
CA LEU A 32 3.52 -13.62 -0.19
C LEU A 32 3.92 -12.21 0.17
N ALA A 33 4.58 -12.01 1.29
CA ALA A 33 5.10 -10.73 1.72
C ALA A 33 6.59 -10.84 2.05
N GLY A 34 7.38 -9.85 1.64
CA GLY A 34 8.75 -9.64 2.04
C GLY A 34 8.85 -8.74 3.27
N ILE A 35 9.99 -8.78 3.94
CA ILE A 35 10.35 -7.86 5.01
C ILE A 35 11.59 -7.09 4.55
N CYS A 36 11.44 -5.79 4.40
CA CYS A 36 12.50 -4.88 4.01
C CYS A 36 13.31 -4.41 5.23
N ASN A 37 14.56 -4.01 5.02
CA ASN A 37 15.32 -3.38 6.10
C ASN A 37 14.67 -2.08 6.60
N THR A 38 13.92 -1.38 5.75
CA THR A 38 13.14 -0.19 6.14
C THR A 38 12.13 -0.51 7.24
N ASP A 39 11.49 -1.67 7.21
CA ASP A 39 10.56 -2.11 8.26
C ASP A 39 11.27 -2.18 9.63
N PHE A 40 12.51 -2.67 9.66
CA PHE A 40 13.31 -2.68 10.89
C PHE A 40 13.69 -1.27 11.35
N GLU A 41 14.04 -0.36 10.44
CA GLU A 41 14.37 1.02 10.80
C GLU A 41 13.14 1.77 11.34
N ILE A 42 11.95 1.49 10.81
CA ILE A 42 10.69 2.03 11.33
C ILE A 42 10.47 1.60 12.77
N THR A 43 10.72 0.33 13.11
CA THR A 43 10.58 -0.16 14.50
C THR A 43 11.56 0.49 15.48
N LYS A 44 12.62 1.13 14.97
CA LYS A 44 13.59 1.93 15.75
C LYS A 44 13.23 3.42 15.79
N GLY A 45 12.08 3.81 15.25
CA GLY A 45 11.59 5.19 15.25
C GLY A 45 11.85 5.99 13.97
N TYR A 46 12.35 5.36 12.89
CA TYR A 46 12.53 6.05 11.62
C TYR A 46 11.18 6.56 11.07
N MET A 47 11.15 7.82 10.64
CA MET A 47 9.99 8.54 10.11
C MET A 47 8.79 8.73 11.08
N GLY A 48 8.84 8.23 12.31
CA GLY A 48 7.71 8.33 13.25
C GLY A 48 6.43 7.65 12.73
N TYR A 49 6.59 6.61 11.90
CA TYR A 49 5.47 5.92 11.26
C TYR A 49 4.65 5.15 12.30
N VAL A 50 3.34 5.22 12.13
CA VAL A 50 2.36 4.41 12.88
C VAL A 50 1.38 3.82 11.88
N GLY A 51 1.11 2.52 11.95
CA GLY A 51 0.17 1.85 11.07
C GLY A 51 0.57 0.42 10.71
N ILE A 52 -0.03 -0.09 9.63
CA ILE A 52 0.30 -1.41 9.09
C ILE A 52 1.63 -1.34 8.36
N LEU A 53 2.59 -2.19 8.75
CA LEU A 53 3.85 -2.33 8.04
C LEU A 53 3.75 -3.30 6.88
N GLY A 54 4.56 -3.05 5.87
CA GLY A 54 4.78 -3.93 4.74
C GLY A 54 4.46 -3.28 3.39
N HIS A 55 5.44 -3.27 2.51
CA HIS A 55 5.37 -2.63 1.18
C HIS A 55 5.91 -3.53 0.06
N GLU A 56 6.34 -4.73 0.38
CA GLU A 56 6.83 -5.73 -0.57
C GLU A 56 5.93 -6.95 -0.54
N PHE A 57 5.16 -7.18 -1.61
CA PHE A 57 4.24 -8.31 -1.66
C PHE A 57 3.93 -8.78 -3.07
N VAL A 58 3.48 -10.02 -3.14
CA VAL A 58 2.77 -10.60 -4.28
C VAL A 58 1.35 -10.90 -3.84
N GLY A 59 0.37 -10.57 -4.65
CA GLY A 59 -1.03 -10.81 -4.33
C GLY A 59 -1.89 -11.07 -5.55
N ILE A 60 -3.15 -11.38 -5.27
CA ILE A 60 -4.20 -11.54 -6.27
C ILE A 60 -5.21 -10.42 -6.08
N VAL A 61 -5.56 -9.73 -7.16
CA VAL A 61 -6.60 -8.71 -7.14
C VAL A 61 -7.95 -9.38 -6.87
N GLU A 62 -8.57 -9.05 -5.75
CA GLU A 62 -9.89 -9.58 -5.37
C GLU A 62 -11.03 -8.68 -5.85
N GLU A 63 -10.83 -7.37 -5.78
CA GLU A 63 -11.86 -6.38 -6.07
C GLU A 63 -11.22 -5.15 -6.69
N VAL A 64 -11.91 -4.51 -7.60
CA VAL A 64 -11.55 -3.20 -8.16
C VAL A 64 -12.75 -2.27 -8.00
N ASN A 65 -12.57 -1.16 -7.30
CA ASN A 65 -13.54 -0.09 -7.25
C ASN A 65 -13.26 0.92 -8.37
N GLY A 66 -13.65 0.56 -9.59
CA GLY A 66 -13.40 1.37 -10.78
C GLY A 66 -13.86 0.68 -12.06
N ALA A 67 -13.63 1.33 -13.20
CA ALA A 67 -14.13 0.88 -14.50
C ALA A 67 -13.39 -0.36 -15.05
N ASP A 68 -12.09 -0.49 -14.76
CA ASP A 68 -11.28 -1.58 -15.32
C ASP A 68 -11.30 -2.84 -14.46
N GLN A 69 -12.36 -3.64 -14.63
CA GLN A 69 -12.53 -4.92 -13.94
C GLN A 69 -11.61 -6.03 -14.48
N SER A 70 -10.86 -5.79 -15.53
CA SER A 70 -9.94 -6.78 -16.14
C SER A 70 -8.78 -7.17 -15.21
N TRP A 71 -8.53 -6.38 -14.18
CA TRP A 71 -7.52 -6.68 -13.17
C TRP A 71 -7.92 -7.77 -12.18
N VAL A 72 -9.23 -7.99 -11.96
CA VAL A 72 -9.71 -9.00 -11.00
C VAL A 72 -9.19 -10.38 -11.36
N GLY A 73 -8.63 -11.08 -10.39
CA GLY A 73 -8.03 -12.40 -10.54
C GLY A 73 -6.57 -12.38 -11.00
N LYS A 74 -6.01 -11.25 -11.40
CA LYS A 74 -4.61 -11.16 -11.81
C LYS A 74 -3.68 -11.23 -10.60
N ARG A 75 -2.55 -11.88 -10.80
CA ARG A 75 -1.42 -11.89 -9.86
C ARG A 75 -0.57 -10.65 -10.08
N VAL A 76 -0.34 -9.90 -9.03
CA VAL A 76 0.30 -8.57 -9.10
C VAL A 76 1.36 -8.40 -8.03
N VAL A 77 2.28 -7.47 -8.30
CA VAL A 77 3.12 -6.77 -7.31
C VAL A 77 2.74 -5.29 -7.39
N ALA A 78 2.96 -4.54 -6.32
CA ALA A 78 2.67 -3.12 -6.30
C ALA A 78 3.94 -2.27 -6.41
N GLU A 79 3.81 -1.11 -7.04
CA GLU A 79 4.77 -0.03 -6.90
C GLU A 79 4.62 0.58 -5.51
N ILE A 80 5.73 0.83 -4.80
CA ILE A 80 5.70 1.35 -3.43
C ILE A 80 5.10 2.76 -3.38
N SER A 81 5.48 3.61 -4.33
CA SER A 81 5.03 5.00 -4.39
C SER A 81 4.04 5.21 -5.52
N TYR A 82 2.92 5.85 -5.21
CA TYR A 82 1.90 6.21 -6.20
C TYR A 82 1.50 7.69 -6.08
N GLY A 83 0.93 8.23 -7.15
CA GLY A 83 0.59 9.64 -7.25
C GLY A 83 -0.60 10.05 -6.38
N CYS A 84 -0.79 11.37 -6.24
CA CYS A 84 -1.86 11.95 -5.43
C CYS A 84 -3.25 11.88 -6.08
N ASN A 85 -3.36 11.40 -7.31
CA ASN A 85 -4.59 11.35 -8.12
C ASN A 85 -5.27 12.72 -8.36
N ASP A 86 -4.58 13.83 -8.06
CA ASP A 86 -5.06 15.17 -8.38
C ASP A 86 -4.89 15.41 -9.89
N PRO A 87 -5.96 15.72 -10.64
CA PRO A 87 -5.88 16.00 -12.08
C PRO A 87 -5.05 17.24 -12.41
N GLU A 88 -4.90 18.17 -11.48
CA GLU A 88 -4.10 19.40 -11.64
C GLU A 88 -2.60 19.17 -11.32
N CYS A 89 -2.23 18.00 -10.81
CA CYS A 89 -0.84 17.70 -10.49
C CYS A 89 -0.03 17.45 -11.77
N GLU A 90 0.88 18.36 -12.09
CA GLU A 90 1.74 18.26 -13.28
C GLU A 90 2.60 16.98 -13.31
N TRP A 91 3.05 16.51 -12.16
CA TRP A 91 3.84 15.29 -12.03
C TRP A 91 3.03 14.03 -12.35
N CYS A 92 1.79 13.97 -11.84
CA CYS A 92 0.88 12.86 -12.10
C CYS A 92 0.37 12.88 -13.54
N ALA A 93 0.10 14.05 -14.11
CA ALA A 93 -0.29 14.21 -15.51
C ALA A 93 0.80 13.68 -16.49
N GLN A 94 2.06 13.82 -16.12
CA GLN A 94 3.21 13.30 -16.87
C GLN A 94 3.57 11.85 -16.51
N LYS A 95 2.79 11.18 -15.65
CA LYS A 95 3.06 9.83 -15.11
C LYS A 95 4.35 9.75 -14.28
N ASN A 96 4.80 10.87 -13.75
CA ASN A 96 6.02 11.00 -12.93
C ASN A 96 5.68 10.87 -11.45
N TYR A 97 4.95 9.82 -11.09
CA TYR A 97 4.36 9.60 -9.76
C TYR A 97 5.38 9.65 -8.62
N ARG A 98 6.59 9.15 -8.86
CA ARG A 98 7.69 9.13 -7.87
C ARG A 98 8.17 10.52 -7.45
N HIS A 99 7.97 11.51 -8.31
CA HIS A 99 8.36 12.90 -8.05
C HIS A 99 7.20 13.76 -7.58
N CYS A 100 5.98 13.21 -7.52
CA CYS A 100 4.83 13.92 -7.00
C CYS A 100 5.08 14.34 -5.54
N PRO A 101 4.99 15.64 -5.21
CA PRO A 101 5.23 16.14 -3.84
C PRO A 101 4.21 15.61 -2.84
N ASN A 102 3.00 15.24 -3.32
CA ASN A 102 1.91 14.68 -2.52
C ASN A 102 1.73 13.18 -2.77
N ARG A 103 2.80 12.48 -3.14
CA ARG A 103 2.73 11.02 -3.36
C ARG A 103 2.40 10.28 -2.09
N HIS A 104 1.77 9.15 -2.24
CA HIS A 104 1.52 8.19 -1.18
C HIS A 104 2.52 7.04 -1.27
N THR A 105 2.78 6.39 -0.14
CA THR A 105 3.61 5.20 -0.04
C THR A 105 2.84 4.07 0.66
N LEU A 106 3.06 2.84 0.22
CA LEU A 106 2.46 1.67 0.82
C LEU A 106 3.24 1.24 2.05
N GLY A 107 2.59 1.12 3.22
CA GLY A 107 3.11 0.46 4.40
C GLY A 107 4.36 1.07 5.04
N ILE A 108 4.64 2.30 4.69
CA ILE A 108 5.72 3.12 5.29
C ILE A 108 5.36 4.60 5.32
#